data_f3891a2743c773bfb304610b0b820e50
#
_entry.id   f3891a2743c773bfb304610b0b820e50
#
_cell.length_a   1.000
_cell.length_b   1.000
_cell.length_c   1.000
_cell.angle_alpha   90.00
_cell.angle_beta   90.00
_cell.angle_gamma   90.00
#
_symmetry.space_group_name_H-M   'P 1'
#
loop_
_entity.id
_entity.type
_entity.pdbx_description
1 polymer ?
#
loop_
_entity_poly.entity_id
_entity_poly.type
_entity_poly.pdbx_seq_one_letter_code
_entity_poly.pdbx_strand_id
1 'polypeptide(L)'
;YKAHDGTLDRLVALKFLPNYLTTDATEKERFYHEARAASALSHQNVTTIYEIKEFEGRIFLAMEYVEGKTLKKIIQDDPPSIRKILEIAIQACDGLAAAHEKGIVHRDIKSDNIMLTPKGQVKIMDFGLAKVKGSTKLTKAGSTLGTAAYMAPEQARGEEVDQRSDIFSFGVLLYELLAGKLPFRGEHHAALMYSLINEEPQPLARFNEKVTPDLERIVAKALAKERYERYQHIDDMLADLRRERKTIEYAKAGYARSSAAIPAMEAVKPKKSI
;
A
#
# COMPACT_ATOMS: atom_id res chain seq x y z
N TYR A 1 -11.92 15.42 -7.51
CA TYR A 1 -13.03 16.23 -7.01
C TYR A 1 -14.15 15.35 -6.49
N LYS A 2 -14.85 15.80 -5.44
CA LYS A 2 -16.09 15.19 -4.97
C LYS A 2 -17.25 15.78 -5.77
N ALA A 3 -18.13 14.92 -6.28
CA ALA A 3 -19.31 15.31 -7.08
C ALA A 3 -20.52 14.46 -6.68
N HIS A 4 -21.69 14.87 -7.15
CA HIS A 4 -22.94 14.14 -6.97
C HIS A 4 -23.45 13.68 -8.33
N ASP A 5 -23.67 12.37 -8.48
CA ASP A 5 -24.30 11.75 -9.63
C ASP A 5 -25.82 11.90 -9.47
N GLY A 6 -26.39 12.91 -10.18
CA GLY A 6 -27.81 13.22 -10.07
C GLY A 6 -28.73 12.15 -10.66
N THR A 7 -28.20 11.23 -11.47
CA THR A 7 -29.01 10.14 -12.07
C THR A 7 -29.21 9.00 -11.09
N LEU A 8 -28.16 8.63 -10.34
CA LEU A 8 -28.18 7.51 -9.40
C LEU A 8 -28.20 7.96 -7.94
N ASP A 9 -28.34 9.27 -7.69
CA ASP A 9 -28.41 9.91 -6.36
C ASP A 9 -27.28 9.43 -5.41
N ARG A 10 -26.03 9.52 -5.87
CA ARG A 10 -24.86 9.06 -5.10
C ARG A 10 -23.67 10.00 -5.22
N LEU A 11 -22.80 9.95 -4.20
CA LEU A 11 -21.51 10.63 -4.26
C LEU A 11 -20.52 9.85 -5.12
N VAL A 12 -19.78 10.59 -5.95
CA VAL A 12 -18.73 10.07 -6.82
C VAL A 12 -17.46 10.91 -6.67
N ALA A 13 -16.32 10.29 -6.96
CA ALA A 13 -15.05 11.00 -7.12
C ALA A 13 -14.79 11.19 -8.62
N LEU A 14 -14.49 12.42 -9.02
CA LEU A 14 -14.09 12.74 -10.39
C LEU A 14 -12.57 12.98 -10.42
N LYS A 15 -11.87 12.23 -11.25
CA LYS A 15 -10.45 12.40 -11.53
C LYS A 15 -10.25 12.82 -12.97
N PHE A 16 -9.79 14.06 -13.16
CA PHE A 16 -9.48 14.59 -14.49
C PHE A 16 -8.09 14.15 -14.92
N LEU A 17 -7.96 13.79 -16.18
CA LEU A 17 -6.67 13.50 -16.78
C LEU A 17 -5.91 14.79 -17.07
N PRO A 18 -4.55 14.74 -16.90
CA PRO A 18 -3.71 15.82 -17.39
C PRO A 18 -3.84 16.02 -18.90
N ASN A 19 -3.83 17.27 -19.34
CA ASN A 19 -4.04 17.64 -20.75
C ASN A 19 -3.05 16.95 -21.72
N TYR A 20 -1.81 16.67 -21.29
CA TYR A 20 -0.81 16.02 -22.16
C TYR A 20 -1.20 14.58 -22.54
N LEU A 21 -2.03 13.89 -21.73
CA LEU A 21 -2.56 12.55 -22.04
C LEU A 21 -3.75 12.62 -23.02
N THR A 22 -4.34 13.79 -23.22
CA THR A 22 -5.47 13.97 -24.14
C THR A 22 -5.05 14.46 -25.51
N THR A 23 -3.84 15.00 -25.66
CA THR A 23 -3.31 15.55 -26.93
C THR A 23 -2.62 14.51 -27.82
N ASP A 24 -2.10 13.43 -27.25
CA ASP A 24 -1.48 12.32 -27.97
C ASP A 24 -2.48 11.18 -28.16
N ALA A 25 -2.85 10.88 -29.40
CA ALA A 25 -3.84 9.84 -29.71
C ALA A 25 -3.44 8.45 -29.20
N THR A 26 -2.15 8.11 -29.26
CA THR A 26 -1.62 6.81 -28.78
C THR A 26 -1.71 6.71 -27.27
N GLU A 27 -1.35 7.77 -26.55
CA GLU A 27 -1.45 7.82 -25.09
C GLU A 27 -2.91 7.77 -24.63
N LYS A 28 -3.81 8.47 -25.36
CA LYS A 28 -5.25 8.45 -25.11
C LYS A 28 -5.83 7.04 -25.28
N GLU A 29 -5.49 6.33 -26.35
CA GLU A 29 -5.97 4.95 -26.61
C GLU A 29 -5.47 3.97 -25.53
N ARG A 30 -4.20 4.05 -25.17
CA ARG A 30 -3.62 3.24 -24.08
C ARG A 30 -4.32 3.49 -22.76
N PHE A 31 -4.56 4.76 -22.42
CA PHE A 31 -5.31 5.12 -21.23
C PHE A 31 -6.70 4.48 -21.20
N TYR A 32 -7.45 4.57 -22.31
CA TYR A 32 -8.77 3.94 -22.40
C TYR A 32 -8.69 2.42 -22.23
N HIS A 33 -7.68 1.78 -22.80
CA HIS A 33 -7.46 0.34 -22.64
C HIS A 33 -7.18 -0.04 -21.17
N GLU A 34 -6.26 0.65 -20.50
CA GLU A 34 -5.93 0.41 -19.09
C GLU A 34 -7.10 0.73 -18.17
N ALA A 35 -7.83 1.82 -18.43
CA ALA A 35 -8.99 2.20 -17.63
C ALA A 35 -10.16 1.20 -17.79
N ARG A 36 -10.37 0.63 -18.99
CA ARG A 36 -11.34 -0.46 -19.21
C ARG A 36 -10.92 -1.72 -18.44
N ALA A 37 -9.65 -2.10 -18.47
CA ALA A 37 -9.16 -3.24 -17.69
C ALA A 37 -9.39 -3.01 -16.19
N ALA A 38 -9.03 -1.85 -15.67
CA ALA A 38 -9.24 -1.49 -14.27
C ALA A 38 -10.73 -1.41 -13.88
N SER A 39 -11.62 -0.96 -14.78
CA SER A 39 -13.08 -0.94 -14.51
C SER A 39 -13.71 -2.34 -14.39
N ALA A 40 -13.06 -3.37 -14.93
CA ALA A 40 -13.49 -4.76 -14.76
C ALA A 40 -13.10 -5.35 -13.38
N LEU A 41 -12.32 -4.61 -12.57
CA LEU A 41 -12.03 -5.01 -11.21
C LEU A 41 -13.23 -4.76 -10.30
N SER A 42 -13.75 -5.82 -9.73
CA SER A 42 -14.79 -5.76 -8.69
C SER A 42 -14.28 -6.47 -7.46
N HIS A 43 -13.77 -5.72 -6.50
CA HIS A 43 -13.25 -6.26 -5.24
C HIS A 43 -13.46 -5.25 -4.11
N GLN A 44 -13.80 -5.76 -2.91
CA GLN A 44 -14.10 -4.89 -1.77
C GLN A 44 -12.96 -3.95 -1.37
N ASN A 45 -11.71 -4.32 -1.65
CA ASN A 45 -10.51 -3.53 -1.33
C ASN A 45 -9.96 -2.73 -2.52
N VAL A 46 -10.71 -2.65 -3.61
CA VAL A 46 -10.38 -1.85 -4.81
C VAL A 46 -11.47 -0.83 -5.04
N THR A 47 -11.10 0.39 -5.39
CA THR A 47 -12.06 1.45 -5.74
C THR A 47 -12.67 1.16 -7.10
N THR A 48 -14.00 1.13 -7.18
CA THR A 48 -14.72 0.86 -8.42
C THR A 48 -14.68 2.07 -9.36
N ILE A 49 -14.29 1.85 -10.61
CA ILE A 49 -14.44 2.84 -11.69
C ILE A 49 -15.84 2.64 -12.30
N TYR A 50 -16.66 3.67 -12.26
CA TYR A 50 -18.02 3.62 -12.79
C TYR A 50 -18.08 3.98 -14.27
N GLU A 51 -17.33 5.00 -14.68
CA GLU A 51 -17.47 5.56 -16.03
C GLU A 51 -16.19 6.33 -16.44
N ILE A 52 -15.92 6.33 -17.75
CA ILE A 52 -14.93 7.17 -18.39
C ILE A 52 -15.68 8.08 -19.35
N LYS A 53 -15.57 9.38 -19.15
CA LYS A 53 -16.22 10.38 -20.02
C LYS A 53 -15.26 11.44 -20.50
N GLU A 54 -15.60 12.00 -21.65
CA GLU A 54 -14.99 13.22 -22.18
C GLU A 54 -16.05 14.34 -22.19
N PHE A 55 -15.72 15.49 -21.60
CA PHE A 55 -16.54 16.67 -21.58
C PHE A 55 -15.67 17.90 -21.85
N GLU A 56 -16.04 18.71 -22.81
CA GLU A 56 -15.30 19.92 -23.24
C GLU A 56 -13.80 19.64 -23.51
N GLY A 57 -13.49 18.52 -24.18
CA GLY A 57 -12.11 18.11 -24.49
C GLY A 57 -11.31 17.61 -23.29
N ARG A 58 -11.92 17.46 -22.12
CA ARG A 58 -11.30 16.91 -20.92
C ARG A 58 -11.82 15.51 -20.63
N ILE A 59 -10.91 14.56 -20.47
CA ILE A 59 -11.27 13.21 -20.06
C ILE A 59 -11.25 13.14 -18.54
N PHE A 60 -12.28 12.52 -17.97
CA PHE A 60 -12.35 12.23 -16.54
C PHE A 60 -12.85 10.82 -16.27
N LEU A 61 -12.47 10.31 -15.11
CA LEU A 61 -12.99 9.08 -14.53
C LEU A 61 -13.97 9.43 -13.43
N ALA A 62 -15.18 8.85 -13.50
CA ALA A 62 -16.10 8.81 -12.38
C ALA A 62 -15.91 7.50 -11.62
N MET A 63 -15.62 7.57 -10.33
CA MET A 63 -15.31 6.41 -9.50
C MET A 63 -15.98 6.50 -8.14
N GLU A 64 -15.95 5.40 -7.41
CA GLU A 64 -16.41 5.30 -6.03
C GLU A 64 -15.79 6.42 -5.18
N TYR A 65 -16.66 7.19 -4.53
CA TYR A 65 -16.21 8.14 -3.50
C TYR A 65 -15.97 7.39 -2.20
N VAL A 66 -14.69 7.28 -1.82
CA VAL A 66 -14.30 6.63 -0.56
C VAL A 66 -14.28 7.65 0.56
N GLU A 67 -15.16 7.47 1.54
CA GLU A 67 -15.09 8.24 2.78
C GLU A 67 -14.02 7.64 3.70
N GLY A 68 -13.04 8.45 4.12
CA GLY A 68 -11.95 7.97 4.96
C GLY A 68 -10.71 8.85 4.90
N LYS A 69 -9.59 8.31 5.37
CA LYS A 69 -8.27 8.96 5.34
C LYS A 69 -7.30 8.14 4.50
N THR A 70 -6.41 8.80 3.77
CA THR A 70 -5.27 8.11 3.15
C THR A 70 -4.32 7.56 4.20
N LEU A 71 -3.59 6.49 3.88
CA LEU A 71 -2.59 5.95 4.81
C LEU A 71 -1.51 6.99 5.12
N LYS A 72 -1.16 7.84 4.17
CA LYS A 72 -0.25 8.97 4.40
C LYS A 72 -0.72 9.87 5.55
N LYS A 73 -2.00 10.25 5.53
CA LYS A 73 -2.57 11.08 6.60
C LYS A 73 -2.62 10.34 7.92
N ILE A 74 -2.90 9.04 7.91
CA ILE A 74 -2.90 8.21 9.12
C ILE A 74 -1.49 8.10 9.71
N ILE A 75 -0.46 7.86 8.89
CA ILE A 75 0.95 7.81 9.34
C ILE A 75 1.37 9.13 9.99
N GLN A 76 0.91 10.26 9.46
CA GLN A 76 1.26 11.60 9.96
C GLN A 76 0.50 11.98 11.22
N ASP A 77 -0.80 11.71 11.28
CA ASP A 77 -1.69 12.16 12.36
C ASP A 77 -1.66 11.23 13.58
N ASP A 78 -1.76 9.90 13.34
CA ASP A 78 -1.92 8.88 14.38
C ASP A 78 -1.37 7.53 13.88
N PRO A 79 -0.05 7.28 14.03
CA PRO A 79 0.58 6.05 13.56
C PRO A 79 -0.10 4.79 14.11
N PRO A 80 -0.53 3.85 13.26
CA PRO A 80 -1.30 2.70 13.67
C PRO A 80 -0.45 1.67 14.43
N SER A 81 -1.08 0.92 15.35
CA SER A 81 -0.43 -0.22 16.00
C SER A 81 -0.05 -1.32 15.00
N ILE A 82 0.94 -2.16 15.32
CA ILE A 82 1.37 -3.30 14.47
C ILE A 82 0.18 -4.17 14.07
N ARG A 83 -0.74 -4.47 15.01
CA ARG A 83 -1.95 -5.21 14.72
C ARG A 83 -2.78 -4.54 13.61
N LYS A 84 -2.98 -3.22 13.73
CA LYS A 84 -3.73 -2.45 12.73
C LYS A 84 -2.99 -2.38 11.40
N ILE A 85 -1.66 -2.28 11.42
CA ILE A 85 -0.83 -2.35 10.21
C ILE A 85 -1.01 -3.69 9.50
N LEU A 86 -0.98 -4.81 10.22
CA LEU A 86 -1.22 -6.14 9.66
C LEU A 86 -2.63 -6.30 9.08
N GLU A 87 -3.67 -5.76 9.76
CA GLU A 87 -5.04 -5.75 9.23
C GLU A 87 -5.14 -4.97 7.92
N ILE A 88 -4.47 -3.82 7.84
CA ILE A 88 -4.40 -2.98 6.64
C ILE A 88 -3.63 -3.71 5.53
N ALA A 89 -2.46 -4.26 5.85
CA ALA A 89 -1.59 -4.94 4.90
C ALA A 89 -2.26 -6.16 4.26
N ILE A 90 -2.96 -6.98 5.06
CA ILE A 90 -3.71 -8.16 4.59
C ILE A 90 -4.79 -7.73 3.59
N GLN A 91 -5.59 -6.71 3.92
CA GLN A 91 -6.65 -6.23 3.04
C GLN A 91 -6.09 -5.62 1.73
N ALA A 92 -4.97 -4.91 1.81
CA ALA A 92 -4.31 -4.35 0.63
C ALA A 92 -3.76 -5.47 -0.27
N CYS A 93 -3.13 -6.50 0.32
CA CYS A 93 -2.69 -7.68 -0.45
C CYS A 93 -3.86 -8.41 -1.11
N ASP A 94 -5.00 -8.59 -0.42
CA ASP A 94 -6.21 -9.18 -1.00
C ASP A 94 -6.69 -8.39 -2.24
N GLY A 95 -6.66 -7.04 -2.18
CA GLY A 95 -7.02 -6.19 -3.31
C GLY A 95 -6.02 -6.25 -4.47
N LEU A 96 -4.71 -6.32 -4.18
CA LEU A 96 -3.66 -6.49 -5.19
C LEU A 96 -3.73 -7.87 -5.85
N ALA A 97 -3.97 -8.94 -5.08
CA ALA A 97 -4.14 -10.29 -5.61
C ALA A 97 -5.25 -10.34 -6.65
N ALA A 98 -6.43 -9.76 -6.35
CA ALA A 98 -7.54 -9.71 -7.29
C ALA A 98 -7.23 -8.94 -8.58
N ALA A 99 -6.35 -7.95 -8.54
CA ALA A 99 -5.88 -7.24 -9.72
C ALA A 99 -4.87 -8.06 -10.52
N HIS A 100 -3.88 -8.65 -9.83
CA HIS A 100 -2.83 -9.46 -10.44
C HIS A 100 -3.39 -10.71 -11.13
N GLU A 101 -4.42 -11.35 -10.56
CA GLU A 101 -5.15 -12.46 -11.18
C GLU A 101 -5.71 -12.10 -12.57
N LYS A 102 -6.08 -10.83 -12.78
CA LYS A 102 -6.55 -10.30 -14.06
C LYS A 102 -5.43 -9.71 -14.93
N GLY A 103 -4.17 -9.92 -14.55
CA GLY A 103 -3.02 -9.38 -15.26
C GLY A 103 -2.86 -7.86 -15.13
N ILE A 104 -3.54 -7.23 -14.15
CA ILE A 104 -3.50 -5.78 -13.94
C ILE A 104 -2.45 -5.47 -12.87
N VAL A 105 -1.43 -4.71 -13.26
CA VAL A 105 -0.36 -4.21 -12.38
C VAL A 105 -0.67 -2.77 -12.00
N HIS A 106 -0.61 -2.45 -10.70
CA HIS A 106 -0.98 -1.12 -10.19
C HIS A 106 0.05 -0.03 -10.54
N ARG A 107 1.34 -0.32 -10.45
CA ARG A 107 2.50 0.52 -10.82
C ARG A 107 2.69 1.81 -10.01
N ASP A 108 1.79 2.16 -9.09
CA ASP A 108 1.86 3.39 -8.27
C ASP A 108 1.35 3.15 -6.83
N ILE A 109 1.73 2.02 -6.23
CA ILE A 109 1.41 1.74 -4.81
C ILE A 109 2.19 2.69 -3.93
N LYS A 110 1.45 3.44 -3.08
CA LYS A 110 1.99 4.40 -2.10
C LYS A 110 0.95 4.75 -1.06
N SER A 111 1.36 5.39 0.03
CA SER A 111 0.46 5.76 1.14
C SER A 111 -0.63 6.78 0.75
N ASP A 112 -0.43 7.56 -0.33
CA ASP A 112 -1.44 8.47 -0.88
C ASP A 112 -2.58 7.71 -1.60
N ASN A 113 -2.29 6.54 -2.20
CA ASN A 113 -3.20 5.78 -3.06
C ASN A 113 -3.96 4.66 -2.32
N ILE A 114 -3.82 4.58 -1.00
CA ILE A 114 -4.59 3.63 -0.19
C ILE A 114 -5.34 4.40 0.90
N MET A 115 -6.65 4.19 0.96
CA MET A 115 -7.51 4.78 1.99
C MET A 115 -7.99 3.73 2.99
N LEU A 116 -8.19 4.19 4.23
CA LEU A 116 -8.86 3.46 5.29
C LEU A 116 -10.16 4.17 5.63
N THR A 117 -11.27 3.44 5.49
CA THR A 117 -12.60 3.94 5.85
C THR A 117 -12.78 3.96 7.38
N PRO A 118 -13.77 4.72 7.92
CA PRO A 118 -14.10 4.69 9.35
C PRO A 118 -14.47 3.30 9.87
N LYS A 119 -14.97 2.42 8.98
CA LYS A 119 -15.29 1.01 9.30
C LYS A 119 -14.08 0.08 9.29
N GLY A 120 -12.87 0.60 9.02
CA GLY A 120 -11.64 -0.18 8.98
C GLY A 120 -11.42 -0.95 7.66
N GLN A 121 -12.18 -0.65 6.61
CA GLN A 121 -12.00 -1.22 5.28
C GLN A 121 -10.92 -0.46 4.52
N VAL A 122 -10.00 -1.20 3.90
CA VAL A 122 -8.98 -0.67 2.99
C VAL A 122 -9.54 -0.56 1.59
N LYS A 123 -9.25 0.55 0.90
CA LYS A 123 -9.55 0.78 -0.52
C LYS A 123 -8.28 1.21 -1.24
N ILE A 124 -7.87 0.43 -2.24
CA ILE A 124 -6.79 0.79 -3.17
C ILE A 124 -7.40 1.64 -4.27
N MET A 125 -6.81 2.81 -4.49
CA MET A 125 -7.24 3.79 -5.48
C MET A 125 -6.22 3.89 -6.61
N ASP A 126 -6.63 4.48 -7.72
CA ASP A 126 -5.71 4.97 -8.76
C ASP A 126 -4.77 3.92 -9.36
N PHE A 127 -5.30 2.75 -9.73
CA PHE A 127 -4.55 1.80 -10.55
C PHE A 127 -3.90 2.56 -11.72
N GLY A 128 -2.59 2.48 -11.84
CA GLY A 128 -1.61 3.24 -12.62
C GLY A 128 -1.96 3.80 -14.00
N LEU A 129 -3.19 4.26 -14.16
CA LEU A 129 -3.80 4.78 -15.38
C LEU A 129 -3.02 5.95 -16.03
N ALA A 130 -2.07 6.55 -15.30
CA ALA A 130 -1.26 7.67 -15.79
C ALA A 130 0.21 7.28 -16.07
N LYS A 131 0.63 6.06 -15.72
CA LYS A 131 2.02 5.59 -15.91
C LYS A 131 2.10 4.61 -17.07
N VAL A 132 1.94 5.13 -18.28
CA VAL A 132 1.95 4.36 -19.52
C VAL A 132 3.31 3.69 -19.77
N LYS A 133 3.31 2.41 -20.19
CA LYS A 133 4.48 1.65 -20.61
C LYS A 133 5.29 2.46 -21.65
N GLY A 134 6.57 2.74 -21.36
CA GLY A 134 7.49 3.31 -22.36
C GLY A 134 7.59 4.85 -22.39
N SER A 135 6.90 5.58 -21.51
CA SER A 135 7.10 7.03 -21.43
C SER A 135 8.34 7.33 -20.59
N THR A 136 9.50 7.48 -21.28
CA THR A 136 10.75 8.05 -20.74
C THR A 136 10.57 9.48 -20.20
N LYS A 137 9.37 10.04 -20.30
CA LYS A 137 8.99 11.36 -19.78
C LYS A 137 8.59 11.35 -18.28
N LEU A 138 8.56 10.17 -17.63
CA LEU A 138 8.24 10.06 -16.18
C LEU A 138 9.20 10.89 -15.30
N THR A 139 10.42 11.11 -15.74
CA THR A 139 11.44 11.90 -15.03
C THR A 139 11.35 13.40 -15.32
N LYS A 140 10.59 13.85 -16.34
CA LYS A 140 10.57 15.26 -16.78
C LYS A 140 9.31 16.05 -16.42
N ALA A 141 8.18 15.42 -16.08
CA ALA A 141 6.94 16.14 -15.83
C ALA A 141 6.20 15.57 -14.62
N GLY A 142 6.48 16.08 -13.41
CA GLY A 142 5.51 16.07 -12.30
C GLY A 142 5.57 14.95 -11.28
N SER A 143 6.52 14.01 -11.29
CA SER A 143 6.70 13.14 -10.13
C SER A 143 7.42 13.94 -9.02
N THR A 144 6.70 14.27 -7.96
CA THR A 144 7.34 14.82 -6.76
C THR A 144 8.30 13.78 -6.18
N LEU A 145 9.39 14.23 -5.54
CA LEU A 145 10.40 13.37 -4.89
C LEU A 145 9.73 12.28 -4.01
N GLY A 146 8.61 12.61 -3.35
CA GLY A 146 7.85 11.69 -2.52
C GLY A 146 7.20 10.52 -3.27
N THR A 147 6.71 10.72 -4.51
CA THR A 147 6.14 9.63 -5.32
C THR A 147 7.21 8.68 -5.83
N ALA A 148 8.39 9.21 -6.18
CA ALA A 148 9.50 8.41 -6.68
C ALA A 148 10.06 7.43 -5.63
N ALA A 149 9.90 7.73 -4.34
CA ALA A 149 10.43 6.91 -3.25
C ALA A 149 9.78 5.52 -3.09
N TYR A 150 8.64 5.27 -3.74
CA TYR A 150 7.97 3.97 -3.75
C TYR A 150 8.24 3.14 -5.01
N MET A 151 8.96 3.69 -6.00
CA MET A 151 9.26 2.97 -7.23
C MET A 151 10.07 1.72 -6.96
N ALA A 152 9.83 0.67 -7.76
CA ALA A 152 10.69 -0.50 -7.78
C ALA A 152 11.99 -0.20 -8.57
N PRO A 153 13.11 -0.89 -8.29
CA PRO A 153 14.38 -0.71 -9.01
C PRO A 153 14.24 -0.78 -10.54
N GLU A 154 13.46 -1.72 -11.06
CA GLU A 154 13.18 -1.85 -12.48
C GLU A 154 12.39 -0.67 -13.07
N GLN A 155 11.48 -0.08 -12.29
CA GLN A 155 10.78 1.15 -12.69
C GLN A 155 11.77 2.34 -12.77
N ALA A 156 12.69 2.43 -11.79
CA ALA A 156 13.70 3.47 -11.76
C ALA A 156 14.70 3.34 -12.91
N ARG A 157 15.01 2.11 -13.34
CA ARG A 157 15.88 1.81 -14.50
C ARG A 157 15.14 1.91 -15.85
N GLY A 158 13.81 2.05 -15.86
CA GLY A 158 13.01 2.05 -17.09
C GLY A 158 12.87 0.67 -17.74
N GLU A 159 13.07 -0.39 -16.98
CA GLU A 159 12.95 -1.79 -17.40
C GLU A 159 11.48 -2.23 -17.47
N GLU A 160 11.23 -3.45 -17.94
CA GLU A 160 9.88 -4.02 -17.95
C GLU A 160 9.34 -4.24 -16.55
N VAL A 161 8.07 -3.82 -16.32
CA VAL A 161 7.37 -3.81 -15.05
C VAL A 161 6.33 -4.92 -15.02
N ASP A 162 6.37 -5.77 -13.99
CA ASP A 162 5.38 -6.81 -13.72
C ASP A 162 4.80 -6.68 -12.29
N GLN A 163 4.00 -7.66 -11.85
CA GLN A 163 3.37 -7.69 -10.52
C GLN A 163 4.36 -7.59 -9.35
N ARG A 164 5.63 -7.99 -9.55
CA ARG A 164 6.67 -7.93 -8.52
C ARG A 164 7.13 -6.50 -8.22
N SER A 165 6.86 -5.57 -9.13
CA SER A 165 7.07 -4.13 -8.87
C SER A 165 6.06 -3.60 -7.86
N ASP A 166 4.80 -4.05 -7.91
CA ASP A 166 3.80 -3.71 -6.89
C ASP A 166 4.17 -4.30 -5.52
N ILE A 167 4.73 -5.52 -5.49
CA ILE A 167 5.21 -6.15 -4.26
C ILE A 167 6.33 -5.33 -3.61
N PHE A 168 7.29 -4.82 -4.40
CA PHE A 168 8.33 -3.93 -3.90
C PHE A 168 7.74 -2.62 -3.36
N SER A 169 6.90 -1.95 -4.14
CA SER A 169 6.24 -0.69 -3.72
C SER A 169 5.39 -0.89 -2.46
N PHE A 170 4.73 -2.05 -2.34
CA PHE A 170 3.99 -2.42 -1.13
C PHE A 170 4.92 -2.70 0.06
N GLY A 171 6.08 -3.31 -0.18
CA GLY A 171 7.16 -3.45 0.81
C GLY A 171 7.63 -2.08 1.35
N VAL A 172 7.81 -1.08 0.46
CA VAL A 172 8.13 0.30 0.85
C VAL A 172 7.03 0.91 1.74
N LEU A 173 5.77 0.73 1.36
CA LEU A 173 4.62 1.20 2.13
C LEU A 173 4.54 0.52 3.51
N LEU A 174 4.76 -0.80 3.57
CA LEU A 174 4.75 -1.54 4.83
C LEU A 174 5.89 -1.11 5.75
N TYR A 175 7.08 -0.87 5.18
CA TYR A 175 8.20 -0.29 5.93
C TYR A 175 7.82 1.11 6.48
N GLU A 176 7.22 1.97 5.67
CA GLU A 176 6.78 3.31 6.10
C GLU A 176 5.76 3.25 7.23
N LEU A 177 4.79 2.35 7.16
CA LEU A 177 3.79 2.12 8.23
C LEU A 177 4.44 1.65 9.54
N LEU A 178 5.48 0.83 9.47
CA LEU A 178 6.15 0.26 10.64
C LEU A 178 7.19 1.19 11.25
N ALA A 179 7.95 1.92 10.42
CA ALA A 179 9.06 2.79 10.83
C ALA A 179 8.68 4.27 10.96
N GLY A 180 7.49 4.69 10.45
CA GLY A 180 7.08 6.10 10.35
C GLY A 180 7.87 6.90 9.32
N LYS A 181 8.68 6.26 8.48
CA LYS A 181 9.52 6.88 7.46
C LYS A 181 9.84 5.93 6.31
N LEU A 182 10.18 6.51 5.15
CA LEU A 182 10.55 5.75 3.96
C LEU A 182 11.91 5.06 4.11
N PRO A 183 12.08 3.84 3.54
CA PRO A 183 13.33 3.08 3.59
C PRO A 183 14.46 3.72 2.76
N PHE A 184 14.12 4.33 1.62
CA PHE A 184 15.05 4.93 0.69
C PHE A 184 14.84 6.44 0.63
N ARG A 185 15.93 7.21 0.63
CA ARG A 185 15.92 8.67 0.68
C ARG A 185 17.05 9.26 -0.15
N GLY A 186 16.90 10.52 -0.53
CA GLY A 186 17.93 11.31 -1.20
C GLY A 186 17.55 12.78 -1.16
N GLU A 187 18.55 13.66 -1.09
CA GLU A 187 18.33 15.11 -1.11
C GLU A 187 17.82 15.59 -2.47
N HIS A 188 18.12 14.86 -3.52
CA HIS A 188 17.69 15.14 -4.89
C HIS A 188 17.36 13.82 -5.62
N HIS A 189 16.69 13.93 -6.76
CA HIS A 189 16.17 12.77 -7.49
C HIS A 189 17.23 11.70 -7.79
N ALA A 190 18.44 12.09 -8.23
CA ALA A 190 19.51 11.13 -8.54
C ALA A 190 19.98 10.35 -7.30
N ALA A 191 20.11 11.01 -6.15
CA ALA A 191 20.48 10.37 -4.89
C ALA A 191 19.41 9.39 -4.42
N LEU A 192 18.11 9.76 -4.54
CA LEU A 192 17.01 8.86 -4.24
C LEU A 192 17.02 7.64 -5.16
N MET A 193 17.22 7.81 -6.48
CA MET A 193 17.31 6.70 -7.43
C MET A 193 18.48 5.77 -7.12
N TYR A 194 19.64 6.34 -6.76
CA TYR A 194 20.78 5.55 -6.35
C TYR A 194 20.49 4.71 -5.10
N SER A 195 19.92 5.34 -4.05
CA SER A 195 19.53 4.67 -2.81
C SER A 195 18.54 3.52 -3.08
N LEU A 196 17.51 3.79 -3.87
CA LEU A 196 16.48 2.83 -4.24
C LEU A 196 17.04 1.62 -5.00
N ILE A 197 18.00 1.81 -5.88
CA ILE A 197 18.59 0.76 -6.71
C ILE A 197 19.66 -0.04 -5.97
N ASN A 198 20.47 0.62 -5.12
CA ASN A 198 21.72 0.05 -4.63
C ASN A 198 21.81 -0.13 -3.12
N GLU A 199 21.02 0.61 -2.32
CA GLU A 199 21.18 0.59 -0.87
C GLU A 199 20.13 -0.33 -0.20
N GLU A 200 20.58 -1.04 0.84
CA GLU A 200 19.68 -1.81 1.69
C GLU A 200 18.93 -0.88 2.67
N PRO A 201 17.66 -1.18 2.99
CA PRO A 201 16.93 -0.42 3.99
C PRO A 201 17.53 -0.62 5.39
N GLN A 202 17.45 0.39 6.24
CA GLN A 202 17.85 0.23 7.62
C GLN A 202 16.92 -0.77 8.34
N PRO A 203 17.42 -1.58 9.29
CA PRO A 203 16.59 -2.52 10.04
C PRO A 203 15.42 -1.84 10.73
N LEU A 204 14.22 -2.42 10.64
CA LEU A 204 13.00 -1.88 11.25
C LEU A 204 13.08 -1.82 12.77
N ALA A 205 13.77 -2.79 13.39
CA ALA A 205 13.99 -2.83 14.85
C ALA A 205 14.66 -1.55 15.39
N ARG A 206 15.42 -0.82 14.56
CA ARG A 206 16.02 0.47 14.92
C ARG A 206 14.98 1.57 15.19
N PHE A 207 13.78 1.46 14.59
CA PHE A 207 12.76 2.49 14.65
C PHE A 207 11.53 2.05 15.45
N ASN A 208 11.31 0.74 15.55
CA ASN A 208 10.16 0.19 16.24
C ASN A 208 10.52 -1.17 16.85
N GLU A 209 10.87 -1.19 18.12
CA GLU A 209 11.24 -2.39 18.88
C GLU A 209 10.13 -3.46 18.97
N LYS A 210 8.90 -3.09 18.63
CA LYS A 210 7.75 -4.02 18.62
C LYS A 210 7.66 -4.83 17.31
N VAL A 211 8.48 -4.52 16.29
CA VAL A 211 8.54 -5.30 15.06
C VAL A 211 9.18 -6.64 15.34
N THR A 212 8.49 -7.71 14.97
CA THR A 212 8.99 -9.07 15.14
C THR A 212 10.02 -9.41 14.06
N PRO A 213 10.94 -10.37 14.31
CA PRO A 213 11.88 -10.85 13.28
C PRO A 213 11.19 -11.38 12.02
N ASP A 214 10.02 -12.02 12.18
CA ASP A 214 9.24 -12.51 11.02
C ASP A 214 8.68 -11.38 10.20
N LEU A 215 8.16 -10.32 10.83
CA LEU A 215 7.65 -9.15 10.10
C LEU A 215 8.78 -8.38 9.40
N GLU A 216 9.95 -8.29 10.03
CA GLU A 216 11.14 -7.72 9.40
C GLU A 216 11.58 -8.52 8.17
N ARG A 217 11.60 -9.87 8.28
CA ARG A 217 11.90 -10.78 7.16
C ARG A 217 10.90 -10.63 6.00
N ILE A 218 9.61 -10.47 6.29
CA ILE A 218 8.58 -10.25 5.26
C ILE A 218 8.88 -8.96 4.48
N VAL A 219 9.16 -7.87 5.19
CA VAL A 219 9.48 -6.58 4.57
C VAL A 219 10.79 -6.66 3.78
N ALA A 220 11.85 -7.23 4.35
CA ALA A 220 13.13 -7.38 3.69
C ALA A 220 13.01 -8.18 2.37
N LYS A 221 12.26 -9.30 2.38
CA LYS A 221 12.01 -10.10 1.17
C LYS A 221 11.24 -9.30 0.11
N ALA A 222 10.24 -8.50 0.49
CA ALA A 222 9.53 -7.65 -0.46
C ALA A 222 10.43 -6.56 -1.06
N LEU A 223 11.41 -6.05 -0.29
CA LEU A 223 12.34 -4.99 -0.69
C LEU A 223 13.62 -5.48 -1.36
N ALA A 224 13.76 -6.78 -1.63
CA ALA A 224 14.91 -7.32 -2.35
C ALA A 224 15.08 -6.61 -3.71
N LYS A 225 16.32 -6.26 -4.06
CA LYS A 225 16.60 -5.48 -5.28
C LYS A 225 16.33 -6.29 -6.54
N GLU A 226 16.74 -7.54 -6.51
CA GLU A 226 16.52 -8.45 -7.63
C GLU A 226 15.12 -9.05 -7.57
N ARG A 227 14.40 -8.99 -8.71
CA ARG A 227 13.00 -9.43 -8.81
C ARG A 227 12.77 -10.88 -8.42
N TYR A 228 13.73 -11.78 -8.72
CA TYR A 228 13.64 -13.21 -8.43
C TYR A 228 13.84 -13.55 -6.94
N GLU A 229 14.39 -12.63 -6.14
CA GLU A 229 14.56 -12.78 -4.70
C GLU A 229 13.31 -12.33 -3.91
N ARG A 230 12.42 -11.57 -4.53
CA ARG A 230 11.16 -11.12 -3.94
C ARG A 230 10.13 -12.25 -3.87
N TYR A 231 9.00 -11.96 -3.25
CA TYR A 231 7.79 -12.76 -3.48
C TYR A 231 7.44 -12.74 -4.98
N GLN A 232 7.11 -13.91 -5.54
CA GLN A 232 6.74 -14.00 -6.96
C GLN A 232 5.26 -13.68 -7.17
N HIS A 233 4.43 -13.97 -6.16
CA HIS A 233 3.02 -13.63 -6.11
C HIS A 233 2.71 -12.91 -4.80
N ILE A 234 1.78 -11.97 -4.84
CA ILE A 234 1.35 -11.23 -3.65
C ILE A 234 0.66 -12.15 -2.63
N ASP A 235 0.09 -13.26 -3.08
CA ASP A 235 -0.55 -14.29 -2.26
C ASP A 235 0.43 -14.95 -1.28
N ASP A 236 1.68 -15.14 -1.68
CA ASP A 236 2.73 -15.68 -0.80
C ASP A 236 3.03 -14.71 0.34
N MET A 237 3.12 -13.40 0.03
CA MET A 237 3.29 -12.35 1.03
C MET A 237 2.07 -12.26 1.96
N LEU A 238 0.86 -12.37 1.41
CA LEU A 238 -0.40 -12.39 2.13
C LEU A 238 -0.46 -13.55 3.12
N ALA A 239 -0.02 -14.75 2.70
CA ALA A 239 0.03 -15.94 3.57
C ALA A 239 0.98 -15.73 4.76
N ASP A 240 2.16 -15.14 4.53
CA ASP A 240 3.13 -14.83 5.59
C ASP A 240 2.56 -13.76 6.56
N LEU A 241 1.93 -12.68 6.05
CA LEU A 241 1.29 -11.65 6.88
C LEU A 241 0.14 -12.23 7.74
N ARG A 242 -0.68 -13.12 7.19
CA ARG A 242 -1.74 -13.80 7.93
C ARG A 242 -1.19 -14.70 9.03
N ARG A 243 -0.08 -15.40 8.76
CA ARG A 243 0.62 -16.22 9.76
C ARG A 243 1.13 -15.35 10.90
N GLU A 244 1.82 -14.25 10.57
CA GLU A 244 2.38 -13.34 11.54
C GLU A 244 1.31 -12.70 12.44
N ARG A 245 0.18 -12.28 11.87
CA ARG A 245 -0.96 -11.79 12.65
C ARG A 245 -1.43 -12.81 13.68
N LYS A 246 -1.58 -14.08 13.27
CA LYS A 246 -2.00 -15.16 14.19
C LYS A 246 -0.97 -15.35 15.32
N THR A 247 0.33 -15.34 15.01
CA THR A 247 1.40 -15.48 16.00
C THR A 247 1.32 -14.40 17.08
N ILE A 248 1.15 -13.14 16.68
CA ILE A 248 1.00 -11.99 17.59
C ILE A 248 -0.28 -12.12 18.44
N GLU A 249 -1.39 -12.57 17.86
CA GLU A 249 -2.66 -12.77 18.57
C GLU A 249 -2.52 -13.88 19.63
N TYR A 250 -1.89 -15.01 19.31
CA TYR A 250 -1.65 -16.11 20.25
C TYR A 250 -0.69 -15.72 21.38
N ALA A 251 0.39 -14.99 21.08
CA ALA A 251 1.30 -14.50 22.11
C ALA A 251 0.58 -13.64 23.15
N LYS A 252 -0.28 -12.70 22.69
CA LYS A 252 -1.10 -11.91 23.62
C LYS A 252 -2.08 -12.73 24.45
N ALA A 253 -2.74 -13.73 23.86
CA ALA A 253 -3.68 -14.60 24.58
C ALA A 253 -2.94 -15.49 25.61
N GLY A 254 -1.74 -15.96 25.32
CA GLY A 254 -0.87 -16.69 26.24
C GLY A 254 -0.46 -15.86 27.44
N TYR A 255 -0.03 -14.62 27.24
CA TYR A 255 0.29 -13.67 28.32
C TYR A 255 -0.94 -13.33 29.19
N ALA A 256 -2.12 -13.13 28.59
CA ALA A 256 -3.34 -12.87 29.33
C ALA A 256 -3.75 -14.05 30.25
N ARG A 257 -3.54 -15.29 29.82
CA ARG A 257 -3.80 -16.49 30.64
C ARG A 257 -2.79 -16.65 31.75
N SER A 258 -1.52 -16.37 31.51
CA SER A 258 -0.44 -16.46 32.50
C SER A 258 -0.59 -15.41 33.60
N SER A 259 -1.00 -14.18 33.27
CA SER A 259 -1.22 -13.10 34.24
C SER A 259 -2.49 -13.28 35.08
N ALA A 260 -3.48 -14.02 34.61
CA ALA A 260 -4.71 -14.34 35.35
C ALA A 260 -4.55 -15.53 36.31
N ALA A 261 -3.45 -16.28 36.23
CA ALA A 261 -3.22 -17.51 36.99
C ALA A 261 -2.35 -17.35 38.24
N ILE A 262 -2.10 -16.15 38.76
CA ILE A 262 -1.45 -15.95 40.07
C ILE A 262 -2.54 -15.78 41.13
N PRO A 263 -2.93 -16.84 41.85
CA PRO A 263 -3.80 -16.64 43.01
C PRO A 263 -2.98 -15.87 44.07
N ALA A 264 -3.59 -14.81 44.62
CA ALA A 264 -3.01 -14.11 45.77
C ALA A 264 -2.72 -15.11 46.90
N MET A 265 -1.48 -15.31 47.22
CA MET A 265 -1.10 -16.06 48.42
C MET A 265 -1.65 -15.31 49.65
N GLU A 266 -2.68 -15.88 50.27
CA GLU A 266 -3.18 -15.41 51.55
C GLU A 266 -2.04 -15.36 52.56
N ALA A 267 -1.77 -14.20 53.10
CA ALA A 267 -0.79 -13.99 54.15
C ALA A 267 -1.24 -14.78 55.41
N VAL A 268 -0.54 -15.86 55.71
CA VAL A 268 -0.70 -16.63 56.96
C VAL A 268 -0.32 -15.74 58.14
N LYS A 269 -1.31 -15.31 58.95
CA LYS A 269 -1.08 -14.58 60.21
C LYS A 269 -0.34 -15.50 61.18
N PRO A 270 0.74 -15.04 61.86
CA PRO A 270 1.41 -15.82 62.84
C PRO A 270 0.50 -15.99 64.11
N LYS A 271 0.34 -17.26 64.55
CA LYS A 271 -0.33 -17.59 65.82
C LYS A 271 0.53 -17.06 66.96
N LYS A 272 -0.06 -16.20 67.81
CA LYS A 272 0.51 -15.84 69.12
C LYS A 272 0.42 -17.08 70.00
N SER A 273 1.58 -17.58 70.46
CA SER A 273 1.67 -18.52 71.61
C SER A 273 1.62 -17.74 72.93
N ILE A 274 0.83 -18.26 73.84
CA ILE A 274 0.72 -17.85 75.27
C ILE A 274 1.90 -18.45 76.05
#